data_56a56928d769d5bd1f49d3dd6b80ad3b
#
_entry.id   56a56928d769d5bd1f49d3dd6b80ad3b
#
_cell.length_a   1.000
_cell.length_b   1.000
_cell.length_c   1.000
_cell.angle_alpha   90.00
_cell.angle_beta   90.00
_cell.angle_gamma   90.00
#
_symmetry.space_group_name_H-M   'P 1'
#
loop_
_entity.id
_entity.type
_entity.pdbx_description
1 polymer ?
#
loop_
_entity_poly.entity_id
_entity_poly.type
_entity_poly.pdbx_seq_one_letter_code
_entity_poly.pdbx_strand_id
1 'polypeptide(L)' 'MTTLKVTEARANLYKLIDDTLVNHEPVVITGKRGNVVLLAEDDWNAINETLHLLSVSGMRESIVEVMQ' A
#
# COMPACT_ATOMS: atom_id res chain seq x y z
N MET A 1 3.23 0.69 12.57
CA MET A 1 2.39 -0.05 11.63
C MET A 1 1.49 -1.00 12.41
N THR A 2 0.24 -1.00 12.08
CA THR A 2 -0.76 -1.79 12.79
C THR A 2 -0.99 -3.12 12.06
N THR A 3 -1.16 -4.18 12.82
CA THR A 3 -1.43 -5.50 12.24
C THR A 3 -2.75 -6.02 12.79
N LEU A 4 -3.64 -6.42 11.88
CA LEU A 4 -4.97 -6.92 12.26
C LEU A 4 -5.28 -8.18 11.49
N LYS A 5 -6.14 -9.01 12.07
CA LYS A 5 -6.66 -10.15 11.34
C LYS A 5 -7.74 -9.68 10.37
N VAL A 6 -7.94 -10.44 9.32
CA VAL A 6 -8.91 -10.05 8.30
C VAL A 6 -10.32 -9.92 8.87
N THR A 7 -10.67 -10.73 9.87
CA THR A 7 -12.00 -10.63 10.45
C THR A 7 -12.17 -9.31 11.19
N GLU A 8 -11.13 -8.86 11.87
CA GLU A 8 -11.19 -7.58 12.54
C GLU A 8 -11.20 -6.43 11.56
N ALA A 9 -10.38 -6.54 10.52
CA ALA A 9 -10.34 -5.50 9.51
C ALA A 9 -11.69 -5.36 8.83
N ARG A 10 -12.34 -6.48 8.55
CA ARG A 10 -13.64 -6.45 7.92
C ARG A 10 -14.68 -5.79 8.80
N ALA A 11 -14.66 -6.10 10.09
CA ALA A 11 -15.65 -5.55 11.02
C ALA A 11 -15.50 -4.04 11.19
N ASN A 12 -14.27 -3.54 11.06
CA ASN A 12 -13.99 -2.12 11.31
C ASN A 12 -13.44 -1.41 10.09
N LEU A 13 -13.85 -1.84 8.92
CA LEU A 13 -13.20 -1.36 7.70
C LEU A 13 -13.32 0.15 7.54
N TYR A 14 -14.49 0.71 7.76
CA TYR A 14 -14.64 2.15 7.60
C TYR A 14 -13.73 2.92 8.54
N LYS A 15 -13.63 2.45 9.77
CA LYS A 15 -12.76 3.09 10.73
C LYS A 15 -11.30 2.97 10.32
N LEU A 16 -10.92 1.80 9.81
CA LEU A 16 -9.56 1.59 9.35
C LEU A 16 -9.23 2.54 8.20
N ILE A 17 -10.16 2.72 7.29
CA ILE A 17 -9.94 3.62 6.17
C ILE A 17 -9.73 5.04 6.69
N ASP A 18 -10.59 5.49 7.61
CA ASP A 18 -10.45 6.82 8.15
C ASP A 18 -9.14 7.00 8.88
N ASP A 19 -8.77 6.02 9.70
CA ASP A 19 -7.53 6.12 10.45
C ASP A 19 -6.32 6.15 9.51
N THR A 20 -6.36 5.35 8.48
CA THR A 20 -5.26 5.31 7.52
C THR A 20 -5.13 6.65 6.80
N LEU A 21 -6.26 7.26 6.44
CA LEU A 21 -6.23 8.53 5.76
C LEU A 21 -5.72 9.66 6.65
N VAL A 22 -6.07 9.60 7.93
CA VAL A 22 -5.67 10.64 8.86
C VAL A 22 -4.22 10.47 9.29
N ASN A 23 -3.83 9.25 9.62
CA ASN A 23 -2.51 9.00 10.19
C ASN A 23 -1.46 8.67 9.15
N HIS A 24 -1.88 8.35 7.91
CA HIS A 24 -0.95 7.96 6.85
C HIS A 24 -0.07 6.79 7.28
N GLU A 25 -0.66 5.86 8.02
CA GLU A 25 0.08 4.74 8.54
C GLU A 25 -0.45 3.45 7.94
N PRO A 26 0.40 2.62 7.33
CA PRO A 26 -0.07 1.39 6.74
C PRO A 26 -0.60 0.42 7.79
N VAL A 27 -1.58 -0.38 7.39
CA VAL A 27 -2.15 -1.42 8.25
C VAL A 27 -1.95 -2.75 7.56
N VAL A 28 -1.35 -3.71 8.26
CA VAL A 28 -1.16 -5.04 7.73
C VAL A 28 -2.38 -5.88 8.10
N ILE A 29 -2.99 -6.50 7.12
CA ILE A 29 -4.15 -7.36 7.34
C ILE A 29 -3.73 -8.78 7.05
N THR A 30 -3.82 -9.64 8.06
CA THR A 30 -3.38 -11.02 7.93
C THR A 30 -4.56 -11.93 7.63
N GLY A 31 -4.35 -12.84 6.70
CA GLY A 31 -5.37 -13.80 6.32
C GLY A 31 -4.76 -15.16 6.07
N LYS A 32 -5.62 -16.15 5.90
CA LYS A 32 -5.16 -17.50 5.67
C LYS A 32 -4.40 -17.64 4.36
N ARG A 33 -4.77 -16.85 3.38
CA ARG A 33 -4.15 -16.96 2.07
C ARG A 33 -2.92 -16.10 1.93
N GLY A 34 -2.71 -15.19 2.86
CA GLY A 34 -1.57 -14.30 2.82
C GLY A 34 -1.92 -13.00 3.51
N ASN A 35 -0.96 -12.13 3.56
CA ASN A 35 -1.13 -10.84 4.20
C ASN A 35 -1.21 -9.75 3.14
N VAL A 36 -1.97 -8.72 3.44
CA VAL A 36 -2.07 -7.55 2.55
C VAL A 36 -1.82 -6.30 3.38
N VAL A 37 -1.55 -5.21 2.69
CA VAL A 37 -1.29 -3.95 3.36
C VAL A 37 -2.32 -2.93 2.87
N LEU A 38 -2.97 -2.25 3.81
CA LEU A 38 -3.91 -1.19 3.52
C LEU A 38 -3.21 0.14 3.74
N LEU A 39 -3.21 1.00 2.74
CA LEU A 39 -2.64 2.32 2.90
C LEU A 39 -3.41 3.31 2.03
N ALA A 40 -3.28 4.58 2.36
CA ALA A 40 -3.97 5.61 1.60
C ALA A 40 -3.43 5.67 0.18
N GLU A 41 -4.29 5.97 -0.76
CA GLU A 41 -3.87 6.04 -2.16
C GLU A 41 -2.79 7.09 -2.36
N ASP A 42 -2.86 8.19 -1.65
CA ASP A 42 -1.84 9.22 -1.75
C ASP A 42 -0.48 8.68 -1.36
N ASP A 43 -0.44 7.86 -0.31
CA ASP A 43 0.80 7.26 0.12
C ASP A 43 1.31 6.25 -0.88
N TRP A 44 0.42 5.49 -1.46
CA TRP A 44 0.77 4.53 -2.49
C TRP A 44 1.36 5.24 -3.71
N ASN A 45 0.74 6.35 -4.10
CA ASN A 45 1.25 7.12 -5.23
C ASN A 45 2.63 7.70 -4.93
N ALA A 46 2.86 8.15 -3.71
CA ALA A 46 4.15 8.67 -3.33
C ALA A 46 5.22 7.59 -3.40
N ILE A 47 4.90 6.40 -2.94
CA ILE A 47 5.82 5.29 -3.00
C ILE A 47 6.14 4.94 -4.45
N ASN A 48 5.13 4.89 -5.28
CA ASN A 48 5.32 4.59 -6.69
C ASN A 48 6.17 5.64 -7.38
N GLU A 49 5.95 6.89 -7.06
CA GLU A 49 6.76 7.95 -7.65
C GLU A 49 8.23 7.82 -7.25
N THR A 50 8.46 7.50 -5.99
CA THR A 50 9.82 7.34 -5.51
C THR A 50 10.49 6.15 -6.20
N LEU A 51 9.79 5.04 -6.31
CA LEU A 51 10.33 3.87 -6.98
C LEU A 51 10.58 4.14 -8.44
N HIS A 52 9.68 4.87 -9.07
CA HIS A 52 9.82 5.19 -10.46
C HIS A 52 11.07 6.06 -10.70
N LEU A 53 11.28 7.02 -9.86
CA LEU A 53 12.46 7.87 -9.98
C LEU A 53 13.74 7.06 -9.81
N LEU A 54 13.76 6.17 -8.87
CA LEU A 54 14.92 5.33 -8.67
C LEU A 54 15.15 4.40 -9.85
N SER A 55 14.07 3.90 -10.42
CA SER A 55 14.18 3.01 -11.56
C SER A 55 14.72 3.72 -12.78
N VAL A 56 14.26 4.93 -12.98
CA VAL A 56 14.68 5.69 -14.15
C VAL A 56 16.17 5.83 -14.21
N SER A 57 16.79 5.96 -13.07
CA SER A 57 18.22 6.22 -13.07
C SER A 57 19.01 5.06 -13.68
N GLY A 58 18.47 3.88 -13.71
CA GLY A 58 19.24 2.77 -14.23
C GLY A 58 18.53 1.86 -15.18
N MET A 59 17.22 1.76 -15.05
CA MET A 59 16.51 0.75 -15.81
C MET A 59 15.34 1.26 -16.56
N ARG A 60 15.35 2.48 -16.86
CA ARG A 60 14.16 3.13 -17.33
C ARG A 60 13.47 2.47 -18.50
N GLU A 61 14.23 1.98 -19.44
CA GLU A 61 13.55 1.47 -20.60
C GLU A 61 12.78 0.23 -20.33
N SER A 62 13.32 -0.68 -19.58
CA SER A 62 12.63 -1.91 -19.38
C SER A 62 11.38 -1.71 -18.56
N ILE A 63 11.43 -0.79 -17.63
CA ILE A 63 10.30 -0.59 -16.80
C ILE A 63 9.16 0.04 -17.53
N VAL A 64 9.46 0.92 -18.40
CA VAL A 64 8.43 1.64 -19.09
C VAL A 64 7.53 0.72 -19.87
N GLU A 65 8.09 -0.24 -20.53
CA GLU A 65 7.22 -1.08 -21.27
C GLU A 65 6.48 -2.00 -20.45
N VAL A 66 7.07 -2.50 -19.44
CA VAL A 66 6.43 -3.50 -18.66
C VAL A 66 5.19 -3.01 -18.03
N MET A 67 5.20 -1.79 -17.66
CA MET A 67 4.09 -1.30 -16.96
C MET A 67 2.89 -1.15 -17.75
N GLN A 68 2.92 -1.16 -18.80
CA GLN A 68 1.77 -0.91 -19.47
C GLN A 68 1.01 -1.82 -19.76
#